data_27ea765d3eaf025e68f199aafcaaa60c
#
_entry.id   27ea765d3eaf025e68f199aafcaaa60c
#
_cell.length_a   1.000
_cell.length_b   1.000
_cell.length_c   1.000
_cell.angle_alpha   90.00
_cell.angle_beta   90.00
_cell.angle_gamma   90.00
#
_symmetry.space_group_name_H-M   'P 1'
#
loop_
_entity.id
_entity.type
_entity.pdbx_description
1 polymer ?
#
loop_
_entity_poly.entity_id
_entity_poly.type
_entity_poly.pdbx_seq_one_letter_code
_entity_poly.pdbx_strand_id
1 'polypeptide(L)'
;GHRSTDCQPRPDCSSFAPVTNPIPSRIAGLQELASNLSWSWNREARALFAAIDDRLWLATRHNPVTFLQRVSAERLQVCADSPAFRALYDEAMHWLRSEATSDKTWFSKTYPELTNSRIAYFCAEFGLHSSVPIYSGGLGVLAGDHCKTASDLGVPLVGVGLLYRNGYFDQRINVDALLATGWRPIAPTVYDGLRLLGHQVPLVPMVPMAPAAP
;
A
#
# COMPACT_ATOMS: atom_id res chain seq x y z
N GLY A 1 25.74 -33.30 22.50
CA GLY A 1 26.00 -31.86 22.71
C GLY A 1 25.08 -31.06 21.84
N HIS A 2 23.91 -30.69 22.39
CA HIS A 2 23.02 -29.71 21.73
C HIS A 2 23.65 -28.32 21.85
N ARG A 3 24.02 -27.72 20.73
CA ARG A 3 24.32 -26.27 20.70
C ARG A 3 23.00 -25.50 20.73
N SER A 4 22.79 -24.79 21.81
CA SER A 4 21.79 -23.79 21.98
C SER A 4 22.00 -22.72 20.89
N THR A 5 21.06 -22.57 19.99
CA THR A 5 21.02 -21.44 19.05
C THR A 5 20.54 -20.20 19.84
N ASP A 6 21.50 -19.34 20.14
CA ASP A 6 21.23 -18.02 20.72
C ASP A 6 20.22 -17.26 19.86
N CYS A 7 19.02 -17.15 20.39
CA CYS A 7 17.98 -16.30 19.85
C CYS A 7 18.37 -14.86 20.20
N GLN A 8 18.90 -14.12 19.23
CA GLN A 8 19.18 -12.70 19.43
C GLN A 8 17.92 -11.95 19.85
N PRO A 9 18.02 -11.02 20.82
CA PRO A 9 16.89 -10.24 21.26
C PRO A 9 16.34 -9.41 20.10
N ARG A 10 15.02 -9.42 19.96
CA ARG A 10 14.28 -8.67 18.95
C ARG A 10 14.53 -7.17 19.14
N PRO A 11 14.73 -6.38 18.07
CA PRO A 11 14.73 -4.94 18.20
C PRO A 11 13.39 -4.50 18.76
N ASP A 12 13.46 -3.68 19.78
CA ASP A 12 12.33 -3.13 20.52
C ASP A 12 11.43 -2.31 19.58
N CYS A 13 10.19 -2.77 19.40
CA CYS A 13 9.22 -2.12 18.51
C CYS A 13 8.67 -0.79 19.07
N SER A 14 9.14 -0.36 20.25
CA SER A 14 8.66 0.84 20.93
C SER A 14 9.25 2.17 20.40
N SER A 15 10.21 2.14 19.46
CA SER A 15 10.92 3.35 19.00
C SER A 15 10.56 3.85 17.59
N PHE A 16 9.54 3.30 16.94
CA PHE A 16 9.04 3.86 15.69
C PHE A 16 7.99 4.96 15.92
N ALA A 17 8.43 6.08 16.48
CA ALA A 17 7.73 7.32 16.23
C ALA A 17 7.84 7.62 14.72
N PRO A 18 6.75 7.93 14.02
CA PRO A 18 6.84 8.31 12.62
C PRO A 18 7.62 9.62 12.54
N VAL A 19 8.86 9.56 12.05
CA VAL A 19 9.57 10.77 11.62
C VAL A 19 8.85 11.21 10.35
N THR A 20 7.80 12.00 10.53
CA THR A 20 7.13 12.66 9.42
C THR A 20 7.97 13.86 9.05
N ASN A 21 8.84 13.70 8.07
CA ASN A 21 9.47 14.85 7.45
C ASN A 21 8.38 15.79 6.93
N PRO A 22 8.42 17.09 7.22
CA PRO A 22 7.42 18.04 6.77
C PRO A 22 7.41 18.06 5.23
N ILE A 23 6.30 17.68 4.64
CA ILE A 23 6.12 17.78 3.20
C ILE A 23 5.78 19.25 2.87
N PRO A 24 6.50 19.91 1.94
CA PRO A 24 6.18 21.27 1.52
C PRO A 24 4.71 21.40 1.10
N SER A 25 4.06 22.50 1.49
CA SER A 25 2.63 22.73 1.26
C SER A 25 2.22 22.60 -0.20
N ARG A 26 3.12 23.01 -1.13
CA ARG A 26 2.88 22.95 -2.58
C ARG A 26 2.68 21.51 -3.10
N ILE A 27 3.27 20.53 -2.43
CA ILE A 27 3.22 19.12 -2.81
C ILE A 27 2.63 18.22 -1.69
N ALA A 28 1.86 18.82 -0.77
CA ALA A 28 1.29 18.11 0.39
C ALA A 28 0.38 16.94 0.01
N GLY A 29 -0.25 16.97 -1.17
CA GLY A 29 -1.07 15.88 -1.69
C GLY A 29 -0.32 14.57 -1.94
N LEU A 30 1.03 14.57 -1.88
CA LEU A 30 1.82 13.32 -1.95
C LEU A 30 1.40 12.32 -0.85
N GLN A 31 0.99 12.80 0.31
CA GLN A 31 0.51 11.93 1.38
C GLN A 31 -0.83 11.28 1.06
N GLU A 32 -1.76 12.05 0.46
CA GLU A 32 -3.02 11.56 -0.05
C GLU A 32 -2.79 10.49 -1.13
N LEU A 33 -1.92 10.79 -2.10
CA LEU A 33 -1.55 9.87 -3.18
C LEU A 33 -0.91 8.59 -2.62
N ALA A 34 0.02 8.71 -1.67
CA ALA A 34 0.69 7.56 -1.05
C ALA A 34 -0.26 6.63 -0.29
N SER A 35 -1.31 7.20 0.30
CA SER A 35 -2.33 6.45 1.05
C SER A 35 -3.38 5.80 0.15
N ASN A 36 -3.39 6.12 -1.13
CA ASN A 36 -4.35 5.57 -2.09
C ASN A 36 -3.67 4.57 -3.01
N LEU A 37 -3.97 3.29 -2.84
CA LEU A 37 -3.26 2.19 -3.51
C LEU A 37 -3.39 2.21 -5.05
N SER A 38 -4.31 2.96 -5.63
CA SER A 38 -4.46 3.09 -7.08
C SER A 38 -3.21 3.67 -7.76
N TRP A 39 -2.33 4.38 -7.03
CA TRP A 39 -1.03 4.77 -7.55
C TRP A 39 -0.27 3.57 -8.15
N SER A 40 -0.50 2.35 -7.64
CA SER A 40 0.27 1.16 -8.04
C SER A 40 0.00 0.72 -9.48
N TRP A 41 -1.13 1.05 -10.07
CA TRP A 41 -1.42 0.80 -11.48
C TRP A 41 -1.53 2.06 -12.34
N ASN A 42 -1.36 3.25 -11.74
CA ASN A 42 -1.20 4.48 -12.49
C ASN A 42 0.27 4.76 -12.79
N ARG A 43 0.60 4.95 -14.07
CA ARG A 43 1.96 5.13 -14.54
C ARG A 43 2.55 6.46 -14.07
N GLU A 44 1.78 7.53 -14.14
CA GLU A 44 2.17 8.90 -13.81
C GLU A 44 2.45 9.02 -12.31
N ALA A 45 1.60 8.44 -11.48
CA ALA A 45 1.79 8.39 -10.02
C ALA A 45 3.07 7.64 -9.62
N ARG A 46 3.36 6.50 -10.27
CA ARG A 46 4.62 5.77 -10.05
C ARG A 46 5.84 6.57 -10.48
N ALA A 47 5.76 7.23 -11.64
CA ALA A 47 6.85 8.07 -12.15
C ALA A 47 7.12 9.25 -11.24
N LEU A 48 6.10 9.83 -10.60
CA LEU A 48 6.22 10.93 -9.67
C LEU A 48 7.08 10.56 -8.45
N PHE A 49 6.84 9.39 -7.82
CA PHE A 49 7.66 8.92 -6.69
C PHE A 49 9.11 8.65 -7.12
N ALA A 50 9.31 8.03 -8.27
CA ALA A 50 10.65 7.77 -8.82
C ALA A 50 11.40 9.08 -9.12
N ALA A 51 10.73 10.13 -9.59
CA ALA A 51 11.34 11.44 -9.85
C ALA A 51 11.83 12.17 -8.60
N ILE A 52 11.27 11.87 -7.43
CA ILE A 52 11.77 12.41 -6.16
C ILE A 52 13.13 11.79 -5.84
N ASP A 53 13.22 10.46 -5.74
CA ASP A 53 14.44 9.70 -5.47
C ASP A 53 14.26 8.24 -5.92
N ASP A 54 14.80 7.90 -7.09
CA ASP A 54 14.66 6.57 -7.68
C ASP A 54 15.35 5.48 -6.84
N ARG A 55 16.51 5.77 -6.26
CA ARG A 55 17.24 4.81 -5.42
C ARG A 55 16.48 4.48 -4.15
N LEU A 56 15.96 5.49 -3.48
CA LEU A 56 15.13 5.29 -2.28
C LEU A 56 13.81 4.62 -2.63
N TRP A 57 13.22 4.95 -3.79
CA TRP A 57 11.99 4.32 -4.28
C TRP A 57 12.15 2.80 -4.45
N LEU A 58 13.25 2.37 -5.06
CA LEU A 58 13.63 0.96 -5.16
C LEU A 58 13.93 0.34 -3.79
N ALA A 59 14.72 1.04 -2.95
CA ALA A 59 15.10 0.55 -1.62
C ALA A 59 13.90 0.35 -0.68
N THR A 60 12.83 1.12 -0.86
CA THR A 60 11.56 0.97 -0.12
C THR A 60 10.60 -0.03 -0.76
N ARG A 61 11.06 -0.77 -1.78
CA ARG A 61 10.24 -1.74 -2.54
C ARG A 61 8.96 -1.11 -3.09
N HIS A 62 9.07 0.11 -3.57
CA HIS A 62 7.95 0.89 -4.11
C HIS A 62 6.81 1.09 -3.09
N ASN A 63 7.13 1.21 -1.80
CA ASN A 63 6.15 1.56 -0.77
C ASN A 63 6.16 3.07 -0.56
N PRO A 64 5.17 3.82 -1.03
CA PRO A 64 5.20 5.28 -1.00
C PRO A 64 5.09 5.84 0.43
N VAL A 65 4.40 5.15 1.33
CA VAL A 65 4.30 5.57 2.73
C VAL A 65 5.68 5.49 3.40
N THR A 66 6.35 4.33 3.29
CA THR A 66 7.70 4.16 3.80
C THR A 66 8.71 5.08 3.10
N PHE A 67 8.52 5.34 1.80
CA PHE A 67 9.32 6.26 1.02
C PHE A 67 9.24 7.68 1.58
N LEU A 68 8.02 8.22 1.78
CA LEU A 68 7.82 9.57 2.32
C LEU A 68 8.32 9.74 3.75
N GLN A 69 8.37 8.67 4.53
CA GLN A 69 8.98 8.68 5.87
C GLN A 69 10.50 8.78 5.84
N ARG A 70 11.16 8.36 4.75
CA ARG A 70 12.62 8.27 4.63
C ARG A 70 13.24 9.32 3.73
N VAL A 71 12.50 9.89 2.80
CA VAL A 71 13.00 10.93 1.91
C VAL A 71 13.31 12.20 2.71
N SER A 72 14.43 12.87 2.40
CA SER A 72 14.83 14.06 3.14
C SER A 72 13.93 15.27 2.83
N ALA A 73 13.80 16.17 3.82
CA ALA A 73 13.02 17.39 3.67
C ALA A 73 13.63 18.30 2.57
N GLU A 74 14.96 18.34 2.48
CA GLU A 74 15.68 19.13 1.46
C GLU A 74 15.33 18.62 0.05
N ARG A 75 15.27 17.28 -0.12
CA ARG A 75 14.91 16.69 -1.42
C ARG A 75 13.49 17.03 -1.81
N LEU A 76 12.55 16.97 -0.87
CA LEU A 76 11.16 17.37 -1.08
C LEU A 76 11.05 18.85 -1.42
N GLN A 77 11.86 19.72 -0.77
CA GLN A 77 11.86 21.15 -1.07
C GLN A 77 12.37 21.43 -2.49
N VAL A 78 13.48 20.78 -2.90
CA VAL A 78 14.00 20.88 -4.27
C VAL A 78 12.93 20.47 -5.30
N CYS A 79 12.18 19.42 -5.03
CA CYS A 79 11.08 18.99 -5.88
C CYS A 79 9.94 20.03 -5.91
N ALA A 80 9.57 20.58 -4.76
CA ALA A 80 8.51 21.59 -4.66
C ALA A 80 8.87 22.87 -5.41
N ASP A 81 10.16 23.22 -5.51
CA ASP A 81 10.65 24.41 -6.21
C ASP A 81 10.83 24.17 -7.72
N SER A 82 10.90 22.91 -8.17
CA SER A 82 11.08 22.55 -9.57
C SER A 82 9.77 22.69 -10.37
N PRO A 83 9.70 23.55 -11.40
CA PRO A 83 8.53 23.67 -12.26
C PRO A 83 8.16 22.36 -12.96
N ALA A 84 9.17 21.60 -13.41
CA ALA A 84 8.97 20.33 -14.09
C ALA A 84 8.35 19.28 -13.16
N PHE A 85 8.84 19.18 -11.90
CA PHE A 85 8.25 18.28 -10.92
C PHE A 85 6.83 18.69 -10.55
N ARG A 86 6.58 19.98 -10.39
CA ARG A 86 5.21 20.47 -10.10
C ARG A 86 4.21 20.12 -11.19
N ALA A 87 4.62 20.16 -12.46
CA ALA A 87 3.74 19.75 -13.56
C ALA A 87 3.36 18.26 -13.45
N LEU A 88 4.34 17.37 -13.19
CA LEU A 88 4.08 15.95 -12.96
C LEU A 88 3.18 15.72 -11.74
N TYR A 89 3.43 16.47 -10.67
CA TYR A 89 2.61 16.41 -9.45
C TYR A 89 1.18 16.84 -9.71
N ASP A 90 0.98 17.95 -10.39
CA ASP A 90 -0.35 18.50 -10.69
C ASP A 90 -1.16 17.52 -11.58
N GLU A 91 -0.50 16.87 -12.54
CA GLU A 91 -1.10 15.84 -13.40
C GLU A 91 -1.52 14.61 -12.59
N ALA A 92 -0.63 14.07 -11.74
CA ALA A 92 -0.95 12.93 -10.89
C ALA A 92 -2.09 13.24 -9.89
N MET A 93 -2.10 14.45 -9.31
CA MET A 93 -3.16 14.85 -8.39
C MET A 93 -4.48 15.15 -9.10
N HIS A 94 -4.42 15.69 -10.31
CA HIS A 94 -5.63 15.88 -11.13
C HIS A 94 -6.27 14.52 -11.45
N TRP A 95 -5.47 13.55 -11.90
CA TRP A 95 -5.95 12.18 -12.12
C TRP A 95 -6.57 11.60 -10.84
N LEU A 96 -5.86 11.63 -9.71
CA LEU A 96 -6.34 11.09 -8.44
C LEU A 96 -7.72 11.64 -8.06
N ARG A 97 -7.89 12.96 -8.19
CA ARG A 97 -9.14 13.64 -7.81
C ARG A 97 -10.26 13.43 -8.83
N SER A 98 -9.95 13.39 -10.12
CA SER A 98 -10.94 13.14 -11.16
C SER A 98 -11.52 11.73 -11.06
N GLU A 99 -10.69 10.73 -10.80
CA GLU A 99 -11.14 9.35 -10.57
C GLU A 99 -11.96 9.24 -9.26
N ALA A 100 -11.49 9.88 -8.18
CA ALA A 100 -12.15 9.82 -6.88
C ALA A 100 -13.55 10.45 -6.88
N THR A 101 -13.81 11.40 -7.78
CA THR A 101 -15.09 12.16 -7.86
C THR A 101 -15.98 11.76 -9.03
N SER A 102 -15.57 10.75 -9.80
CA SER A 102 -16.32 10.34 -10.99
C SER A 102 -17.63 9.62 -10.63
N ASP A 103 -18.74 10.31 -10.73
CA ASP A 103 -20.09 9.72 -10.60
C ASP A 103 -20.52 8.96 -11.86
N LYS A 104 -19.67 8.92 -12.90
CA LYS A 104 -20.01 8.37 -14.22
C LYS A 104 -19.43 6.97 -14.47
N THR A 105 -19.36 6.15 -13.44
CA THR A 105 -18.87 4.77 -13.57
C THR A 105 -19.91 3.89 -14.27
N TRP A 106 -19.45 2.70 -14.70
CA TRP A 106 -20.37 1.70 -15.24
C TRP A 106 -21.45 1.33 -14.23
N PHE A 107 -21.07 1.12 -12.98
CA PHE A 107 -21.99 0.67 -11.92
C PHE A 107 -23.05 1.75 -11.64
N SER A 108 -22.65 3.01 -11.49
CA SER A 108 -23.59 4.12 -11.20
C SER A 108 -24.61 4.37 -12.32
N LYS A 109 -24.23 4.08 -13.58
CA LYS A 109 -25.11 4.19 -14.73
C LYS A 109 -26.06 3.00 -14.86
N THR A 110 -25.56 1.79 -14.52
CA THR A 110 -26.32 0.54 -14.71
C THR A 110 -27.25 0.25 -13.54
N TYR A 111 -26.81 0.60 -12.32
CA TYR A 111 -27.51 0.30 -11.07
C TYR A 111 -27.57 1.53 -10.15
N PRO A 112 -28.21 2.63 -10.59
CA PRO A 112 -28.23 3.89 -9.83
C PRO A 112 -28.85 3.74 -8.43
N GLU A 113 -29.79 2.81 -8.27
CA GLU A 113 -30.46 2.52 -7.00
C GLU A 113 -29.56 1.83 -5.98
N LEU A 114 -28.46 1.21 -6.43
CA LEU A 114 -27.52 0.46 -5.57
C LEU A 114 -26.25 1.25 -5.25
N THR A 115 -26.10 2.47 -5.70
CA THR A 115 -24.89 3.30 -5.49
C THR A 115 -24.59 3.56 -4.02
N ASN A 116 -25.63 3.59 -3.16
CA ASN A 116 -25.50 3.74 -1.71
C ASN A 116 -25.38 2.40 -0.97
N SER A 117 -25.41 1.28 -1.67
CA SER A 117 -25.23 -0.06 -1.10
C SER A 117 -23.75 -0.30 -0.79
N ARG A 118 -23.49 -1.34 0.02
CA ARG A 118 -22.12 -1.80 0.27
C ARG A 118 -22.08 -3.31 0.10
N ILE A 119 -21.13 -3.78 -0.69
CA ILE A 119 -20.91 -5.20 -0.98
C ILE A 119 -19.64 -5.63 -0.24
N ALA A 120 -19.76 -6.51 0.75
CA ALA A 120 -18.60 -7.05 1.45
C ALA A 120 -18.02 -8.25 0.70
N TYR A 121 -16.72 -8.17 0.37
CA TYR A 121 -15.96 -9.24 -0.25
C TYR A 121 -14.95 -9.82 0.74
N PHE A 122 -15.21 -11.03 1.22
CA PHE A 122 -14.38 -11.72 2.20
C PHE A 122 -13.32 -12.56 1.49
N CYS A 123 -12.05 -12.32 1.78
CA CYS A 123 -10.96 -13.15 1.30
C CYS A 123 -9.83 -13.20 2.34
N ALA A 124 -9.18 -14.37 2.45
CA ALA A 124 -8.03 -14.53 3.35
C ALA A 124 -6.79 -13.77 2.85
N GLU A 125 -6.70 -13.49 1.56
CA GLU A 125 -5.54 -12.90 0.90
C GLU A 125 -5.97 -11.84 -0.11
N PHE A 126 -5.19 -10.74 -0.22
CA PHE A 126 -5.38 -9.71 -1.23
C PHE A 126 -4.04 -9.33 -1.87
N GLY A 127 -3.80 -9.80 -3.08
CA GLY A 127 -2.60 -9.53 -3.86
C GLY A 127 -2.69 -8.21 -4.64
N LEU A 128 -2.73 -7.09 -3.93
CA LEU A 128 -2.90 -5.76 -4.53
C LEU A 128 -1.60 -5.19 -5.07
N HIS A 129 -0.54 -5.22 -4.26
CA HIS A 129 0.79 -4.76 -4.62
C HIS A 129 1.85 -5.42 -3.73
N SER A 130 3.09 -5.54 -4.22
CA SER A 130 4.21 -6.15 -3.48
C SER A 130 4.60 -5.42 -2.19
N SER A 131 4.25 -4.13 -2.06
CA SER A 131 4.41 -3.35 -0.83
C SER A 131 3.40 -3.72 0.26
N VAL A 132 2.33 -4.46 -0.10
CA VAL A 132 1.27 -4.92 0.80
C VAL A 132 1.32 -6.46 0.84
N PRO A 133 2.20 -7.06 1.65
CA PRO A 133 2.49 -8.49 1.60
C PRO A 133 1.45 -9.32 2.39
N ILE A 134 0.17 -9.16 2.07
CA ILE A 134 -0.96 -9.88 2.68
C ILE A 134 -1.52 -10.98 1.77
N TYR A 135 -0.67 -11.50 0.88
CA TYR A 135 -1.01 -12.60 -0.02
C TYR A 135 0.17 -13.54 -0.20
N SER A 136 -0.08 -14.75 -0.62
CA SER A 136 0.94 -15.76 -0.90
C SER A 136 0.85 -16.37 -2.29
N GLY A 137 -0.33 -16.49 -2.86
CA GLY A 137 -0.53 -17.21 -4.12
C GLY A 137 -1.66 -16.69 -4.99
N GLY A 138 -2.16 -17.56 -5.86
CA GLY A 138 -3.15 -17.23 -6.88
C GLY A 138 -4.49 -16.73 -6.33
N LEU A 139 -4.90 -17.21 -5.15
CA LEU A 139 -6.11 -16.73 -4.49
C LEU A 139 -6.01 -15.21 -4.21
N GLY A 140 -4.88 -14.77 -3.67
CA GLY A 140 -4.66 -13.36 -3.38
C GLY A 140 -4.58 -12.52 -4.66
N VAL A 141 -3.94 -13.02 -5.72
CA VAL A 141 -3.87 -12.33 -7.02
C VAL A 141 -5.28 -12.15 -7.60
N LEU A 142 -6.10 -13.21 -7.61
CA LEU A 142 -7.48 -13.12 -8.06
C LEU A 142 -8.29 -12.09 -7.26
N ALA A 143 -8.17 -12.11 -5.92
CA ALA A 143 -8.86 -11.16 -5.06
C ALA A 143 -8.38 -9.72 -5.30
N GLY A 144 -7.09 -9.52 -5.52
CA GLY A 144 -6.52 -8.22 -5.85
C GLY A 144 -7.03 -7.65 -7.17
N ASP A 145 -7.06 -8.47 -8.23
CA ASP A 145 -7.56 -8.08 -9.54
C ASP A 145 -9.07 -7.79 -9.50
N HIS A 146 -9.82 -8.60 -8.74
CA HIS A 146 -11.24 -8.36 -8.52
C HIS A 146 -11.49 -7.01 -7.85
N CYS A 147 -10.73 -6.66 -6.80
CA CYS A 147 -10.84 -5.36 -6.14
C CYS A 147 -10.50 -4.20 -7.07
N LYS A 148 -9.44 -4.32 -7.89
CA LYS A 148 -9.05 -3.29 -8.85
C LYS A 148 -10.14 -3.07 -9.90
N THR A 149 -10.64 -4.16 -10.48
CA THR A 149 -11.74 -4.09 -11.47
C THR A 149 -13.02 -3.52 -10.85
N ALA A 150 -13.36 -3.90 -9.62
CA ALA A 150 -14.50 -3.33 -8.92
C ALA A 150 -14.34 -1.81 -8.69
N SER A 151 -13.12 -1.35 -8.37
CA SER A 151 -12.79 0.07 -8.26
C SER A 151 -12.98 0.79 -9.59
N ASP A 152 -12.43 0.26 -10.69
CA ASP A 152 -12.55 0.87 -12.03
C ASP A 152 -14.00 0.96 -12.50
N LEU A 153 -14.82 -0.05 -12.18
CA LEU A 153 -16.24 -0.07 -12.53
C LEU A 153 -17.13 0.74 -11.57
N GLY A 154 -16.58 1.23 -10.45
CA GLY A 154 -17.32 1.96 -9.42
C GLY A 154 -18.26 1.11 -8.58
N VAL A 155 -18.00 -0.20 -8.48
CA VAL A 155 -18.76 -1.10 -7.61
C VAL A 155 -18.50 -0.74 -6.14
N PRO A 156 -19.53 -0.54 -5.29
CA PRO A 156 -19.36 -0.18 -3.88
C PRO A 156 -18.89 -1.38 -3.05
N LEU A 157 -17.73 -1.91 -3.39
CA LEU A 157 -17.12 -3.10 -2.79
C LEU A 157 -16.27 -2.72 -1.57
N VAL A 158 -16.34 -3.54 -0.53
CA VAL A 158 -15.49 -3.47 0.67
C VAL A 158 -14.77 -4.80 0.82
N GLY A 159 -13.45 -4.80 0.69
CA GLY A 159 -12.63 -5.97 0.96
C GLY A 159 -12.50 -6.22 2.47
N VAL A 160 -12.81 -7.43 2.91
CA VAL A 160 -12.68 -7.86 4.31
C VAL A 160 -11.69 -9.01 4.37
N GLY A 161 -10.56 -8.81 5.05
CA GLY A 161 -9.46 -9.77 5.10
C GLY A 161 -8.90 -10.02 6.48
N LEU A 162 -7.96 -10.95 6.58
CA LEU A 162 -7.26 -11.23 7.82
C LEU A 162 -6.11 -10.25 8.04
N LEU A 163 -5.98 -9.78 9.28
CA LEU A 163 -4.84 -8.97 9.69
C LEU A 163 -3.67 -9.90 10.07
N TYR A 164 -2.70 -10.02 9.17
CA TYR A 164 -1.49 -10.81 9.43
C TYR A 164 -0.43 -9.97 10.13
N ARG A 165 0.15 -10.49 11.21
CA ARG A 165 1.33 -9.88 11.84
C ARG A 165 2.57 -9.98 10.95
N ASN A 166 2.71 -11.10 10.24
CA ASN A 166 3.80 -11.34 9.31
C ASN A 166 3.19 -11.66 7.95
N GLY A 167 3.74 -11.08 6.88
CA GLY A 167 3.41 -11.42 5.50
C GLY A 167 4.08 -12.73 5.09
N TYR A 168 3.95 -13.06 3.79
CA TYR A 168 4.60 -14.23 3.21
C TYR A 168 6.12 -14.17 3.39
N PHE A 169 6.77 -15.31 3.47
CA PHE A 169 8.20 -15.39 3.70
C PHE A 169 9.03 -14.92 2.49
N ASP A 170 10.17 -14.30 2.77
CA ASP A 170 11.17 -13.98 1.75
C ASP A 170 12.11 -15.17 1.57
N GLN A 171 12.31 -15.57 0.31
CA GLN A 171 13.30 -16.57 -0.07
C GLN A 171 14.55 -15.87 -0.60
N ARG A 172 15.72 -16.27 -0.12
CA ARG A 172 17.01 -15.77 -0.59
C ARG A 172 17.97 -16.93 -0.75
N ILE A 173 18.75 -16.88 -1.81
CA ILE A 173 19.90 -17.77 -1.97
C ILE A 173 21.09 -17.06 -1.33
N ASN A 174 21.70 -17.69 -0.33
CA ASN A 174 22.91 -17.17 0.31
C ASN A 174 24.17 -17.49 -0.52
N VAL A 175 25.34 -17.06 -0.05
CA VAL A 175 26.62 -17.28 -0.73
C VAL A 175 26.99 -18.75 -0.92
N ASP A 176 26.41 -19.65 -0.11
CA ASP A 176 26.63 -21.09 -0.20
C ASP A 176 25.58 -21.78 -1.09
N ALA A 177 24.81 -21.01 -1.86
CA ALA A 177 23.69 -21.49 -2.66
C ALA A 177 22.58 -22.20 -1.86
N LEU A 178 22.53 -22.00 -0.54
CA LEU A 178 21.49 -22.53 0.32
C LEU A 178 20.30 -21.56 0.38
N LEU A 179 19.11 -22.12 0.38
CA LEU A 179 17.87 -21.34 0.50
C LEU A 179 17.73 -20.84 1.95
N ALA A 180 17.78 -19.54 2.12
CA ALA A 180 17.43 -18.88 3.38
C ALA A 180 15.99 -18.38 3.32
N THR A 181 15.21 -18.65 4.35
CA THR A 181 13.82 -18.21 4.48
C THR A 181 13.65 -17.34 5.71
N GLY A 182 12.85 -16.30 5.59
CA GLY A 182 12.51 -15.43 6.71
C GLY A 182 11.11 -14.86 6.55
N TRP A 183 10.39 -14.69 7.65
CA TRP A 183 9.09 -14.06 7.65
C TRP A 183 9.23 -12.56 7.41
N ARG A 184 8.42 -12.01 6.52
CA ARG A 184 8.36 -10.56 6.30
C ARG A 184 7.40 -9.94 7.30
N PRO A 185 7.88 -9.13 8.26
CA PRO A 185 6.97 -8.38 9.12
C PRO A 185 6.17 -7.36 8.30
N ILE A 186 4.89 -7.23 8.59
CA ILE A 186 4.03 -6.22 7.99
C ILE A 186 4.03 -5.02 8.92
N ALA A 187 4.53 -3.89 8.43
CA ALA A 187 4.51 -2.66 9.20
C ALA A 187 3.06 -2.19 9.41
N PRO A 188 2.68 -1.69 10.60
CA PRO A 188 1.35 -1.15 10.85
C PRO A 188 0.93 -0.09 9.83
N THR A 189 1.85 0.76 9.40
CA THR A 189 1.66 1.80 8.38
C THR A 189 1.18 1.28 7.01
N VAL A 190 1.36 -0.01 6.73
CA VAL A 190 0.81 -0.62 5.51
C VAL A 190 -0.72 -0.66 5.57
N TYR A 191 -1.28 -0.91 6.76
CA TYR A 191 -2.74 -0.98 6.94
C TYR A 191 -3.38 0.41 6.99
N ASP A 192 -2.68 1.41 7.51
CA ASP A 192 -3.16 2.79 7.55
C ASP A 192 -3.27 3.42 6.15
N GLY A 193 -2.49 2.91 5.19
CA GLY A 193 -2.46 3.37 3.81
C GLY A 193 -3.35 2.60 2.84
N LEU A 194 -4.09 1.59 3.29
CA LEU A 194 -4.95 0.79 2.41
C LEU A 194 -6.29 1.48 2.12
N ARG A 195 -6.23 2.52 1.31
CA ARG A 195 -7.40 3.08 0.63
C ARG A 195 -7.28 2.80 -0.86
N LEU A 196 -8.34 2.29 -1.46
CA LEU A 196 -8.49 2.22 -2.89
C LEU A 196 -9.29 3.41 -3.38
N LEU A 197 -8.97 3.89 -4.56
CA LEU A 197 -9.53 5.07 -5.15
C LEU A 197 -11.02 4.96 -5.47
N GLY A 198 -11.57 6.12 -5.64
CA GLY A 198 -12.84 6.40 -6.25
C GLY A 198 -13.96 5.94 -5.38
N HIS A 199 -14.47 4.79 -5.63
CA HIS A 199 -15.60 4.24 -4.93
C HIS A 199 -15.21 3.33 -3.76
N GLN A 200 -14.06 3.62 -3.17
CA GLN A 200 -13.54 3.07 -1.90
C GLN A 200 -13.86 1.59 -1.67
N VAL A 201 -12.92 0.72 -1.99
CA VAL A 201 -12.88 -0.61 -1.38
C VAL A 201 -11.97 -0.54 -0.14
N PRO A 202 -12.49 -0.17 1.03
CA PRO A 202 -11.69 -0.21 2.23
C PRO A 202 -11.41 -1.68 2.56
N LEU A 203 -10.14 -2.00 2.87
CA LEU A 203 -9.80 -3.26 3.49
C LEU A 203 -10.05 -3.11 5.00
N VAL A 204 -11.03 -3.85 5.50
CA VAL A 204 -11.28 -3.94 6.94
C VAL A 204 -10.50 -5.15 7.46
N PRO A 205 -9.46 -4.95 8.30
CA PRO A 205 -8.77 -6.08 8.88
C PRO A 205 -9.67 -6.81 9.87
N MET A 206 -9.86 -8.11 9.68
CA MET A 206 -10.40 -8.96 10.72
C MET A 206 -9.26 -9.34 11.67
N VAL A 207 -9.36 -8.90 12.91
CA VAL A 207 -8.45 -9.38 13.96
C VAL A 207 -8.76 -10.85 14.19
N PRO A 208 -7.79 -11.78 14.04
CA PRO A 208 -8.03 -13.18 14.39
C PRO A 208 -8.40 -13.24 15.87
N MET A 209 -9.52 -13.87 16.18
CA MET A 209 -9.85 -14.21 17.57
C MET A 209 -8.67 -15.03 18.12
N ALA A 210 -8.14 -14.60 19.27
CA ALA A 210 -7.15 -15.39 19.98
C ALA A 210 -7.75 -16.81 20.19
N PRO A 211 -6.95 -17.88 19.98
CA PRO A 211 -7.43 -19.21 20.34
C PRO A 211 -7.89 -19.16 21.80
N ALA A 212 -9.06 -19.71 22.07
CA ALA A 212 -9.53 -19.85 23.44
C ALA A 212 -8.41 -20.55 24.22
N ALA A 213 -8.02 -19.95 25.32
CA ALA A 213 -7.03 -20.55 26.21
C ALA A 213 -7.54 -21.94 26.66
N PRO A 214 -6.66 -22.97 26.73
CA PRO A 214 -7.04 -24.31 27.13
C PRO A 214 -7.60 -24.36 28.54
#